data_6ecfb34c846c5a12f3a9a9a7dee19096
#
_entry.id   6ecfb34c846c5a12f3a9a9a7dee19096
#
_cell.length_a   1.000
_cell.length_b   1.000
_cell.length_c   1.000
_cell.angle_alpha   90.00
_cell.angle_beta   90.00
_cell.angle_gamma   90.00
#
_symmetry.space_group_name_H-M   'P 1'
#
loop_
_entity.id
_entity.type
_entity.pdbx_description
1 polymer ?
#
loop_
_entity_poly.entity_id
_entity_poly.type
_entity_poly.pdbx_seq_one_letter_code
_entity_poly.pdbx_strand_id
1 'polypeptide(L)'
;MILGAIGARSKHLRFFQQALDLLPPGQRIGPVCAFDAPEQLPALTDFEICVSAEEVITHSDAVLLLLREGYLHAALAELALKQGKAVFVDKPFACDVAQARAMADLSHKTGTPCTGGSTICFTPQVHELCAALPRCSEYTLTYQADPFSPFGGWYFYGSHLTDLCTCLFGGGFHAVQARCENSVVTADVLYPDFSVHLRSTPGVQPPVLLADRAYLLDDQGCYPAGMKHFLSVIKKETPGCAERLVSSVKLMEAIIAGLRV
;
A
#
# COMPACT_ATOMS: atom_id res chain seq x y z
N MET A 1 1.47 -4.75 22.95
CA MET A 1 1.86 -3.73 21.96
C MET A 1 0.60 -2.98 21.52
N ILE A 2 0.66 -1.68 21.50
CA ILE A 2 -0.44 -0.78 21.13
C ILE A 2 -0.13 -0.22 19.73
N LEU A 3 -1.04 -0.44 18.79
CA LEU A 3 -0.96 0.13 17.45
C LEU A 3 -1.85 1.37 17.39
N GLY A 4 -1.28 2.53 17.08
CA GLY A 4 -2.04 3.73 16.77
C GLY A 4 -2.59 3.67 15.35
N ALA A 5 -3.74 4.23 15.09
CA ALA A 5 -4.30 4.35 13.75
C ALA A 5 -4.65 5.80 13.42
N ILE A 6 -4.22 6.28 12.26
CA ILE A 6 -4.52 7.62 11.76
C ILE A 6 -5.30 7.47 10.46
N GLY A 7 -6.54 7.96 10.47
CA GLY A 7 -7.49 7.84 9.37
C GLY A 7 -8.60 6.82 9.65
N ALA A 8 -9.84 7.29 9.75
CA ALA A 8 -11.02 6.49 10.07
C ALA A 8 -12.03 6.38 8.92
N ARG A 9 -11.94 7.24 7.90
CA ARG A 9 -12.85 7.21 6.73
C ARG A 9 -12.73 5.90 5.94
N SER A 10 -11.55 5.29 5.96
CA SER A 10 -11.32 4.02 5.31
C SER A 10 -11.89 2.86 6.12
N LYS A 11 -12.53 1.90 5.46
CA LYS A 11 -12.93 0.62 6.07
C LYS A 11 -11.72 -0.19 6.57
N HIS A 12 -10.50 0.17 6.14
CA HIS A 12 -9.27 -0.54 6.48
C HIS A 12 -9.01 -0.57 7.98
N LEU A 13 -9.42 0.45 8.75
CA LEU A 13 -9.35 0.43 10.21
C LEU A 13 -10.01 -0.84 10.78
N ARG A 14 -11.25 -1.13 10.34
CA ARG A 14 -11.99 -2.30 10.79
C ARG A 14 -11.38 -3.60 10.27
N PHE A 15 -10.88 -3.61 9.04
CA PHE A 15 -10.22 -4.78 8.47
C PHE A 15 -8.92 -5.11 9.20
N PHE A 16 -8.12 -4.12 9.58
CA PHE A 16 -6.92 -4.34 10.38
C PHE A 16 -7.25 -4.76 11.81
N GLN A 17 -8.34 -4.23 12.42
CA GLN A 17 -8.81 -4.71 13.73
C GLN A 17 -9.21 -6.19 13.65
N GLN A 18 -10.04 -6.56 12.68
CA GLN A 18 -10.42 -7.96 12.46
C GLN A 18 -9.22 -8.86 12.18
N ALA A 19 -8.22 -8.36 11.46
CA ALA A 19 -6.98 -9.08 11.21
C ALA A 19 -6.21 -9.38 12.50
N LEU A 20 -6.19 -8.46 13.46
CA LEU A 20 -5.57 -8.68 14.77
C LEU A 20 -6.31 -9.73 15.59
N ASP A 21 -7.64 -9.77 15.50
CA ASP A 21 -8.48 -10.75 16.23
C ASP A 21 -8.19 -12.20 15.77
N LEU A 22 -7.66 -12.37 14.55
CA LEU A 22 -7.24 -13.68 13.99
C LEU A 22 -5.82 -14.07 14.37
N LEU A 23 -5.05 -13.19 15.00
CA LEU A 23 -3.66 -13.42 15.38
C LEU A 23 -3.53 -13.77 16.89
N PRO A 24 -2.41 -14.35 17.33
CA PRO A 24 -2.18 -14.58 18.74
C PRO A 24 -2.35 -13.29 19.57
N PRO A 25 -2.90 -13.38 20.79
CA PRO A 25 -3.18 -12.21 21.61
C PRO A 25 -1.89 -11.46 22.00
N GLY A 26 -2.02 -10.19 22.35
CA GLY A 26 -0.91 -9.34 22.78
C GLY A 26 -0.73 -8.06 21.98
N GLN A 27 -1.52 -7.87 20.92
CA GLN A 27 -1.58 -6.63 20.15
C GLN A 27 -3.03 -6.11 20.10
N ARG A 28 -3.18 -4.79 20.05
CA ARG A 28 -4.49 -4.15 19.85
C ARG A 28 -4.31 -2.82 19.15
N ILE A 29 -5.32 -2.38 18.41
CA ILE A 29 -5.43 -0.98 18.04
C ILE A 29 -5.92 -0.23 19.28
N GLY A 30 -5.18 0.80 19.66
CA GLY A 30 -5.49 1.67 20.80
C GLY A 30 -5.99 3.03 20.32
N PRO A 31 -5.15 4.09 20.38
CA PRO A 31 -5.56 5.42 19.99
C PRO A 31 -5.82 5.52 18.48
N VAL A 32 -6.92 6.19 18.13
CA VAL A 32 -7.32 6.46 16.75
C VAL A 32 -7.52 7.95 16.55
N CYS A 33 -6.91 8.51 15.51
CA CYS A 33 -7.20 9.86 15.06
C CYS A 33 -8.13 9.81 13.84
N ALA A 34 -9.29 10.42 13.98
CA ALA A 34 -10.36 10.41 12.98
C ALA A 34 -10.65 11.80 12.40
N PHE A 35 -9.62 12.64 12.25
CA PHE A 35 -9.79 14.00 11.72
C PHE A 35 -10.33 14.02 10.27
N ASP A 36 -10.10 12.94 9.52
CA ASP A 36 -10.58 12.74 8.15
C ASP A 36 -12.06 12.31 8.09
N ALA A 37 -12.64 11.89 9.21
CA ALA A 37 -14.01 11.39 9.28
C ALA A 37 -14.68 11.70 10.63
N PRO A 38 -14.84 12.97 11.00
CA PRO A 38 -15.44 13.34 12.28
C PRO A 38 -16.88 12.83 12.44
N GLU A 39 -17.59 12.61 11.32
CA GLU A 39 -18.93 12.03 11.30
C GLU A 39 -18.97 10.55 11.74
N GLN A 40 -17.84 9.86 11.72
CA GLN A 40 -17.73 8.46 12.14
C GLN A 40 -17.43 8.27 13.63
N LEU A 41 -17.13 9.32 14.36
CA LEU A 41 -16.82 9.25 15.79
C LEU A 41 -17.84 8.45 16.61
N PRO A 42 -19.16 8.56 16.38
CA PRO A 42 -20.15 7.75 17.09
C PRO A 42 -20.03 6.24 16.85
N ALA A 43 -19.42 5.83 15.72
CA ALA A 43 -19.22 4.42 15.36
C ALA A 43 -17.87 3.86 15.82
N LEU A 44 -17.03 4.67 16.48
CA LEU A 44 -15.68 4.32 16.95
C LEU A 44 -15.61 4.14 18.47
N THR A 45 -16.72 3.79 19.10
CA THR A 45 -16.86 3.69 20.57
C THR A 45 -15.97 2.64 21.22
N ASP A 46 -15.46 1.70 20.46
CA ASP A 46 -14.52 0.65 20.87
C ASP A 46 -13.04 1.07 20.75
N PHE A 47 -12.79 2.31 20.33
CA PHE A 47 -11.44 2.87 20.24
C PHE A 47 -11.27 4.08 21.17
N GLU A 48 -10.07 4.30 21.64
CA GLU A 48 -9.65 5.54 22.27
C GLU A 48 -9.47 6.60 21.17
N ILE A 49 -10.19 7.70 21.23
CA ILE A 49 -10.14 8.76 20.22
C ILE A 49 -9.19 9.86 20.66
N CYS A 50 -8.18 10.12 19.84
CA CYS A 50 -7.25 11.23 20.00
C CYS A 50 -7.64 12.42 19.11
N VAL A 51 -7.28 13.63 19.56
CA VAL A 51 -7.59 14.87 18.85
C VAL A 51 -6.59 15.19 17.74
N SER A 52 -5.39 14.59 17.77
CA SER A 52 -4.35 14.84 16.77
C SER A 52 -3.58 13.56 16.41
N ALA A 53 -2.91 13.60 15.25
CA ALA A 53 -2.01 12.53 14.82
C ALA A 53 -0.79 12.39 15.75
N GLU A 54 -0.28 13.51 16.26
CA GLU A 54 0.84 13.55 17.21
C GLU A 54 0.51 12.81 18.49
N GLU A 55 -0.71 12.98 18.99
CA GLU A 55 -1.19 12.30 20.19
C GLU A 55 -1.25 10.78 19.97
N VAL A 56 -1.80 10.33 18.81
CA VAL A 56 -1.80 8.91 18.44
C VAL A 56 -0.39 8.36 18.39
N ILE A 57 0.54 9.04 17.72
CA ILE A 57 1.93 8.60 17.58
C ILE A 57 2.60 8.48 18.94
N THR A 58 2.37 9.45 19.84
CA THR A 58 2.97 9.47 21.18
C THR A 58 2.50 8.30 22.03
N HIS A 59 1.21 7.97 21.97
CA HIS A 59 0.58 6.93 22.80
C HIS A 59 0.65 5.52 22.19
N SER A 60 1.36 5.35 21.08
CA SER A 60 1.47 4.07 20.38
C SER A 60 2.89 3.50 20.37
N ASP A 61 3.00 2.18 20.24
CA ASP A 61 4.27 1.50 19.98
C ASP A 61 4.65 1.51 18.50
N ALA A 62 3.63 1.46 17.61
CA ALA A 62 3.75 1.56 16.17
C ALA A 62 2.47 2.13 15.55
N VAL A 63 2.50 2.57 14.29
CA VAL A 63 1.43 3.36 13.67
C VAL A 63 0.95 2.76 12.36
N LEU A 64 -0.37 2.74 12.19
CA LEU A 64 -1.07 2.46 10.94
C LEU A 64 -1.57 3.78 10.34
N LEU A 65 -1.09 4.15 9.15
CA LEU A 65 -1.60 5.28 8.38
C LEU A 65 -2.61 4.76 7.37
N LEU A 66 -3.88 5.07 7.58
CA LEU A 66 -5.02 4.48 6.86
C LEU A 66 -5.86 5.50 6.09
N LEU A 67 -5.38 6.74 5.97
CA LEU A 67 -6.07 7.80 5.26
C LEU A 67 -6.31 7.44 3.80
N ARG A 68 -7.43 7.92 3.24
CA ARG A 68 -7.68 7.86 1.80
C ARG A 68 -6.91 8.93 1.03
N GLU A 69 -6.60 10.02 1.70
CA GLU A 69 -5.85 11.17 1.20
C GLU A 69 -4.34 10.86 1.22
N GLY A 70 -3.86 10.12 0.21
CA GLY A 70 -2.47 9.63 0.14
C GLY A 70 -1.40 10.74 0.18
N TYR A 71 -1.76 11.98 -0.16
CA TYR A 71 -0.84 13.13 -0.07
C TYR A 71 -0.47 13.51 1.37
N LEU A 72 -1.24 13.03 2.37
CA LEU A 72 -0.95 13.24 3.79
C LEU A 72 0.01 12.18 4.37
N HIS A 73 0.17 11.05 3.69
CA HIS A 73 0.91 9.90 4.22
C HIS A 73 2.37 10.24 4.53
N ALA A 74 3.05 10.93 3.64
CA ALA A 74 4.48 11.21 3.80
C ALA A 74 4.78 12.04 5.05
N ALA A 75 4.06 13.13 5.27
CA ALA A 75 4.25 14.00 6.43
C ALA A 75 4.01 13.26 7.76
N LEU A 76 2.94 12.44 7.81
CA LEU A 76 2.60 11.67 9.00
C LEU A 76 3.57 10.50 9.25
N ALA A 77 4.02 9.83 8.18
CA ALA A 77 5.03 8.78 8.28
C ALA A 77 6.37 9.35 8.78
N GLU A 78 6.81 10.50 8.25
CA GLU A 78 8.02 11.16 8.74
C GLU A 78 7.93 11.53 10.22
N LEU A 79 6.77 12.02 10.67
CA LEU A 79 6.54 12.37 12.06
C LEU A 79 6.70 11.13 12.97
N ALA A 80 6.09 10.01 12.60
CA ALA A 80 6.22 8.76 13.34
C ALA A 80 7.64 8.19 13.33
N LEU A 81 8.29 8.16 12.16
CA LEU A 81 9.68 7.68 12.02
C LEU A 81 10.68 8.50 12.83
N LYS A 82 10.52 9.84 12.89
CA LYS A 82 11.35 10.74 13.73
C LYS A 82 11.19 10.45 15.22
N GLN A 83 10.04 9.93 15.64
CA GLN A 83 9.78 9.50 17.02
C GLN A 83 10.15 8.02 17.28
N GLY A 84 10.78 7.35 16.33
CA GLY A 84 11.17 5.95 16.45
C GLY A 84 10.00 4.97 16.41
N LYS A 85 8.84 5.38 15.88
CA LYS A 85 7.67 4.52 15.75
C LYS A 85 7.63 3.84 14.39
N ALA A 86 7.62 2.50 14.37
CA ALA A 86 7.44 1.74 13.13
C ALA A 86 6.11 2.11 12.47
N VAL A 87 6.10 2.20 11.12
CA VAL A 87 4.94 2.68 10.38
C VAL A 87 4.53 1.67 9.31
N PHE A 88 3.24 1.35 9.28
CA PHE A 88 2.57 0.78 8.12
C PHE A 88 1.80 1.89 7.40
N VAL A 89 2.18 2.18 6.18
CA VAL A 89 1.53 3.19 5.34
C VAL A 89 0.62 2.46 4.35
N ASP A 90 -0.69 2.66 4.46
CA ASP A 90 -1.64 2.11 3.49
C ASP A 90 -1.40 2.69 2.08
N LYS A 91 -2.06 2.15 1.09
CA LYS A 91 -1.96 2.63 -0.30
C LYS A 91 -2.76 3.94 -0.52
N PRO A 92 -2.25 4.85 -1.36
CA PRO A 92 -0.91 4.84 -1.93
C PRO A 92 0.17 5.16 -0.89
N PHE A 93 1.34 4.56 -1.00
CA PHE A 93 2.45 4.80 -0.07
C PHE A 93 2.82 6.28 0.03
N ALA A 94 2.90 6.95 -1.10
CA ALA A 94 3.03 8.39 -1.28
C ALA A 94 2.45 8.77 -2.65
N CYS A 95 2.24 10.07 -2.88
CA CYS A 95 1.80 10.60 -4.17
C CYS A 95 2.93 11.26 -4.98
N ASP A 96 4.16 11.16 -4.51
CA ASP A 96 5.34 11.80 -5.06
C ASP A 96 6.59 10.96 -4.76
N VAL A 97 7.46 10.75 -5.77
CA VAL A 97 8.67 9.92 -5.63
C VAL A 97 9.66 10.53 -4.64
N ALA A 98 9.79 11.85 -4.59
CA ALA A 98 10.70 12.49 -3.65
C ALA A 98 10.25 12.27 -2.21
N GLN A 99 8.94 12.35 -1.94
CA GLN A 99 8.36 12.02 -0.63
C GLN A 99 8.57 10.54 -0.28
N ALA A 100 8.29 9.62 -1.20
CA ALA A 100 8.52 8.20 -0.98
C ALA A 100 10.00 7.90 -0.66
N ARG A 101 10.93 8.54 -1.38
CA ARG A 101 12.38 8.44 -1.14
C ARG A 101 12.72 8.99 0.23
N ALA A 102 12.25 10.17 0.60
CA ALA A 102 12.51 10.77 1.91
C ALA A 102 12.05 9.86 3.06
N MET A 103 10.90 9.20 2.94
CA MET A 103 10.41 8.24 3.92
C MET A 103 11.33 7.01 4.03
N ALA A 104 11.77 6.45 2.90
CA ALA A 104 12.69 5.32 2.87
C ALA A 104 14.05 5.67 3.47
N ASP A 105 14.62 6.81 3.08
CA ASP A 105 15.90 7.30 3.60
C ASP A 105 15.84 7.58 5.10
N LEU A 106 14.73 8.16 5.58
CA LEU A 106 14.52 8.41 7.00
C LEU A 106 14.40 7.10 7.80
N SER A 107 13.66 6.12 7.26
CA SER A 107 13.58 4.78 7.85
C SER A 107 14.97 4.14 7.99
N HIS A 108 15.78 4.21 6.94
CA HIS A 108 17.18 3.74 6.98
C HIS A 108 18.02 4.51 8.01
N LYS A 109 17.96 5.82 7.98
CA LYS A 109 18.76 6.70 8.85
C LYS A 109 18.44 6.49 10.34
N THR A 110 17.18 6.30 10.68
CA THR A 110 16.73 6.12 12.07
C THR A 110 16.77 4.67 12.53
N GLY A 111 16.88 3.71 11.60
CA GLY A 111 16.71 2.29 11.89
C GLY A 111 15.27 1.92 12.30
N THR A 112 14.31 2.84 12.05
CA THR A 112 12.90 2.68 12.38
C THR A 112 12.17 2.08 11.18
N PRO A 113 11.50 0.93 11.32
CA PRO A 113 10.89 0.26 10.18
C PRO A 113 9.76 1.06 9.52
N CYS A 114 9.77 1.10 8.17
CA CYS A 114 8.69 1.62 7.34
C CYS A 114 8.29 0.56 6.31
N THR A 115 7.00 0.25 6.24
CA THR A 115 6.42 -0.72 5.31
C THR A 115 5.00 -0.32 4.94
N GLY A 116 4.33 -1.07 4.07
CA GLY A 116 2.95 -0.77 3.68
C GLY A 116 2.67 -1.05 2.22
N GLY A 117 1.86 -0.17 1.62
CA GLY A 117 1.32 -0.32 0.28
C GLY A 117 0.14 -1.27 0.23
N SER A 118 -0.10 -1.86 -0.92
CA SER A 118 -1.17 -2.84 -1.13
C SER A 118 -0.97 -4.09 -0.28
N THR A 119 -1.92 -4.38 0.61
CA THR A 119 -1.89 -5.58 1.46
C THR A 119 -1.93 -6.88 0.65
N ILE A 120 -2.40 -6.86 -0.60
CA ILE A 120 -2.42 -8.01 -1.51
C ILE A 120 -0.99 -8.52 -1.76
N CYS A 121 0.01 -7.64 -1.76
CA CYS A 121 1.42 -8.02 -1.94
C CYS A 121 1.98 -8.92 -0.84
N PHE A 122 1.30 -9.03 0.29
CA PHE A 122 1.74 -9.86 1.43
C PHE A 122 1.04 -11.22 1.51
N THR A 123 0.12 -11.52 0.57
CA THR A 123 -0.55 -12.81 0.55
C THR A 123 0.42 -13.95 0.22
N PRO A 124 0.23 -15.15 0.77
CA PRO A 124 1.08 -16.31 0.47
C PRO A 124 1.20 -16.57 -1.03
N GLN A 125 0.09 -16.44 -1.75
CA GLN A 125 0.04 -16.66 -3.19
C GLN A 125 0.94 -15.69 -3.98
N VAL A 126 0.97 -14.39 -3.62
CA VAL A 126 1.86 -13.43 -4.24
C VAL A 126 3.32 -13.73 -3.89
N HIS A 127 3.60 -14.14 -2.65
CA HIS A 127 4.95 -14.57 -2.25
C HIS A 127 5.43 -15.81 -3.01
N GLU A 128 4.57 -16.79 -3.23
CA GLU A 128 4.88 -17.97 -4.04
C GLU A 128 5.20 -17.58 -5.50
N LEU A 129 4.41 -16.67 -6.08
CA LEU A 129 4.69 -16.15 -7.43
C LEU A 129 6.00 -15.36 -7.49
N CYS A 130 6.32 -14.52 -6.50
CA CYS A 130 7.60 -13.82 -6.45
C CYS A 130 8.78 -14.80 -6.41
N ALA A 131 8.63 -15.95 -5.75
CA ALA A 131 9.67 -16.97 -5.65
C ALA A 131 9.81 -17.83 -6.91
N ALA A 132 8.73 -18.03 -7.67
CA ALA A 132 8.67 -18.97 -8.81
C ALA A 132 7.85 -18.39 -9.97
N LEU A 133 8.10 -17.12 -10.33
CA LEU A 133 7.42 -16.49 -11.46
C LEU A 133 7.81 -17.17 -12.79
N PRO A 134 6.83 -17.62 -13.59
CA PRO A 134 7.10 -18.19 -14.90
C PRO A 134 7.85 -17.19 -15.80
N ARG A 135 8.81 -17.65 -16.57
CA ARG A 135 9.55 -16.79 -17.52
C ARG A 135 8.75 -16.63 -18.82
N CYS A 136 8.27 -15.43 -19.06
CA CYS A 136 7.57 -15.02 -20.27
C CYS A 136 8.20 -13.75 -20.83
N SER A 137 8.03 -13.51 -22.13
CA SER A 137 8.40 -12.23 -22.75
C SER A 137 7.37 -11.14 -22.46
N GLU A 138 6.14 -11.53 -22.14
CA GLU A 138 5.03 -10.63 -21.88
C GLU A 138 4.18 -11.13 -20.71
N TYR A 139 3.73 -10.20 -19.87
CA TYR A 139 2.79 -10.46 -18.79
C TYR A 139 1.65 -9.45 -18.86
N THR A 140 0.47 -9.82 -18.41
CA THR A 140 -0.63 -8.88 -18.23
C THR A 140 -1.13 -8.94 -16.78
N LEU A 141 -1.15 -7.80 -16.13
CA LEU A 141 -1.68 -7.67 -14.77
C LEU A 141 -2.92 -6.78 -14.80
N THR A 142 -4.04 -7.33 -14.37
CA THR A 142 -5.33 -6.63 -14.34
C THR A 142 -5.85 -6.48 -12.92
N TYR A 143 -6.42 -5.33 -12.61
CA TYR A 143 -7.14 -5.09 -11.36
C TYR A 143 -8.11 -3.92 -11.50
N GLN A 144 -9.10 -3.86 -10.62
CA GLN A 144 -10.01 -2.73 -10.57
C GLN A 144 -9.25 -1.44 -10.21
N ALA A 145 -9.43 -0.39 -11.00
CA ALA A 145 -8.93 0.93 -10.67
C ALA A 145 -9.73 2.00 -11.43
N ASP A 146 -10.39 2.87 -10.68
CA ASP A 146 -11.11 4.03 -11.22
C ASP A 146 -10.14 5.21 -11.37
N PRO A 147 -9.88 5.70 -12.60
CA PRO A 147 -9.01 6.84 -12.82
C PRO A 147 -9.60 8.17 -12.32
N PHE A 148 -10.89 8.21 -12.03
CA PHE A 148 -11.63 9.39 -11.58
C PHE A 148 -12.03 9.33 -10.11
N SER A 149 -11.39 8.47 -9.33
CA SER A 149 -11.65 8.36 -7.90
C SER A 149 -11.57 9.74 -7.20
N PRO A 150 -12.55 10.11 -6.36
CA PRO A 150 -12.53 11.38 -5.63
C PRO A 150 -11.38 11.48 -4.61
N PHE A 151 -10.69 10.37 -4.35
CA PHE A 151 -9.57 10.28 -3.40
C PHE A 151 -8.19 10.40 -4.07
N GLY A 152 -8.09 11.20 -5.14
CA GLY A 152 -6.84 11.42 -5.85
C GLY A 152 -6.74 10.69 -7.20
N GLY A 153 -7.87 10.35 -7.82
CA GLY A 153 -7.90 9.75 -9.15
C GLY A 153 -7.20 8.38 -9.18
N TRP A 154 -6.33 8.20 -10.17
CA TRP A 154 -5.59 6.95 -10.37
C TRP A 154 -4.72 6.55 -9.17
N TYR A 155 -4.20 7.51 -8.37
CA TYR A 155 -3.40 7.20 -7.18
C TYR A 155 -4.13 6.27 -6.20
N PHE A 156 -5.45 6.36 -6.08
CA PHE A 156 -6.20 5.66 -5.04
C PHE A 156 -6.28 4.14 -5.27
N TYR A 157 -6.66 3.70 -6.48
CA TYR A 157 -6.79 2.27 -6.81
C TYR A 157 -5.68 1.77 -7.73
N GLY A 158 -5.13 2.60 -8.60
CA GLY A 158 -4.01 2.23 -9.46
C GLY A 158 -2.76 1.83 -8.68
N SER A 159 -2.62 2.32 -7.43
CA SER A 159 -1.56 1.92 -6.51
C SER A 159 -1.51 0.41 -6.26
N HIS A 160 -2.63 -0.30 -6.28
CA HIS A 160 -2.61 -1.77 -6.18
C HIS A 160 -1.89 -2.41 -7.37
N LEU A 161 -2.13 -1.90 -8.60
CA LEU A 161 -1.47 -2.41 -9.81
C LEU A 161 0.03 -2.13 -9.80
N THR A 162 0.44 -0.91 -9.41
CA THR A 162 1.87 -0.56 -9.36
C THR A 162 2.60 -1.29 -8.23
N ASP A 163 1.96 -1.49 -7.08
CA ASP A 163 2.52 -2.27 -5.98
C ASP A 163 2.69 -3.74 -6.35
N LEU A 164 1.68 -4.36 -6.97
CA LEU A 164 1.76 -5.74 -7.46
C LEU A 164 2.81 -5.88 -8.57
N CYS A 165 2.86 -4.94 -9.52
CA CYS A 165 3.86 -4.94 -10.58
C CYS A 165 5.28 -4.92 -10.00
N THR A 166 5.58 -3.97 -9.10
CA THR A 166 6.90 -3.88 -8.50
C THR A 166 7.20 -4.99 -7.49
N CYS A 167 6.17 -5.61 -6.91
CA CYS A 167 6.33 -6.79 -6.06
C CYS A 167 6.75 -8.02 -6.86
N LEU A 168 6.12 -8.25 -8.02
CA LEU A 168 6.36 -9.42 -8.88
C LEU A 168 7.60 -9.26 -9.76
N PHE A 169 7.84 -8.08 -10.31
CA PHE A 169 8.83 -7.83 -11.36
C PHE A 169 9.97 -6.91 -10.94
N GLY A 170 9.88 -6.30 -9.75
CA GLY A 170 10.87 -5.34 -9.27
C GLY A 170 10.75 -3.96 -9.92
N GLY A 171 11.66 -3.05 -9.53
CA GLY A 171 11.68 -1.65 -9.99
C GLY A 171 12.60 -1.38 -11.19
N GLY A 172 13.07 -2.42 -11.89
CA GLY A 172 14.06 -2.33 -12.98
C GLY A 172 13.50 -1.93 -14.35
N PHE A 173 12.28 -1.42 -14.43
CA PHE A 173 11.72 -0.90 -15.68
C PHE A 173 12.44 0.36 -16.18
N HIS A 174 12.55 0.52 -17.50
CA HIS A 174 13.24 1.65 -18.13
C HIS A 174 12.33 2.58 -18.93
N ALA A 175 11.12 2.12 -19.30
CA ALA A 175 10.12 2.94 -19.99
C ALA A 175 8.70 2.54 -19.58
N VAL A 176 7.80 3.52 -19.67
CA VAL A 176 6.36 3.35 -19.41
C VAL A 176 5.59 4.11 -20.48
N GLN A 177 4.62 3.45 -21.11
CA GLN A 177 3.68 4.06 -22.04
C GLN A 177 2.27 3.85 -21.51
N ALA A 178 1.56 4.92 -21.21
CA ALA A 178 0.23 4.83 -20.60
C ALA A 178 -0.80 5.62 -21.41
N ARG A 179 -2.04 5.13 -21.40
CA ARG A 179 -3.19 5.80 -21.99
C ARG A 179 -4.47 5.49 -21.19
N CYS A 180 -5.44 6.37 -21.30
CA CYS A 180 -6.77 6.18 -20.74
C CYS A 180 -7.81 6.27 -21.86
N GLU A 181 -8.53 5.18 -22.11
CA GLU A 181 -9.60 5.11 -23.09
C GLU A 181 -10.85 4.52 -22.44
N ASN A 182 -11.99 5.19 -22.61
CA ASN A 182 -13.26 4.74 -22.02
C ASN A 182 -13.17 4.40 -20.51
N SER A 183 -12.49 5.26 -19.75
CA SER A 183 -12.24 5.06 -18.32
C SER A 183 -11.38 3.82 -17.95
N VAL A 184 -10.75 3.18 -18.93
CA VAL A 184 -9.80 2.10 -18.72
C VAL A 184 -8.40 2.65 -18.90
N VAL A 185 -7.59 2.57 -17.87
CA VAL A 185 -6.16 2.88 -17.94
C VAL A 185 -5.40 1.63 -18.34
N THR A 186 -4.55 1.77 -19.35
CA THR A 186 -3.57 0.76 -19.75
C THR A 186 -2.18 1.35 -19.69
N ALA A 187 -1.19 0.56 -19.29
CA ALA A 187 0.20 0.96 -19.28
C ALA A 187 1.12 -0.20 -19.66
N ASP A 188 1.99 0.04 -20.63
CA ASP A 188 3.04 -0.89 -21.02
C ASP A 188 4.31 -0.51 -20.25
N VAL A 189 4.73 -1.38 -19.36
CA VAL A 189 5.92 -1.23 -18.51
C VAL A 189 7.03 -2.08 -19.10
N LEU A 190 8.07 -1.44 -19.62
CA LEU A 190 9.15 -2.11 -20.35
C LEU A 190 10.33 -2.39 -19.43
N TYR A 191 10.70 -3.67 -19.35
CA TYR A 191 11.90 -4.18 -18.70
C TYR A 191 12.93 -4.60 -19.78
N PRO A 192 14.20 -4.83 -19.44
CA PRO A 192 15.22 -5.21 -20.43
C PRO A 192 14.86 -6.45 -21.26
N ASP A 193 14.25 -7.46 -20.66
CA ASP A 193 14.02 -8.77 -21.28
C ASP A 193 12.53 -9.13 -21.46
N PHE A 194 11.61 -8.32 -20.95
CA PHE A 194 10.17 -8.57 -21.00
C PHE A 194 9.36 -7.28 -20.87
N SER A 195 8.05 -7.37 -21.08
CA SER A 195 7.11 -6.30 -20.82
C SER A 195 5.98 -6.75 -19.88
N VAL A 196 5.42 -5.77 -19.15
CA VAL A 196 4.24 -5.97 -18.30
C VAL A 196 3.14 -5.00 -18.74
N HIS A 197 2.02 -5.54 -19.17
CA HIS A 197 0.83 -4.80 -19.55
C HIS A 197 -0.09 -4.64 -18.34
N LEU A 198 -0.12 -3.45 -17.75
CA LEU A 198 -1.05 -3.12 -16.69
C LEU A 198 -2.38 -2.67 -17.29
N ARG A 199 -3.49 -3.17 -16.77
CA ARG A 199 -4.82 -2.78 -17.22
C ARG A 199 -5.78 -2.63 -16.06
N SER A 200 -6.41 -1.46 -15.93
CA SER A 200 -7.55 -1.29 -15.04
C SER A 200 -8.79 -1.98 -15.61
N THR A 201 -9.61 -2.53 -14.73
CA THR A 201 -10.89 -3.13 -15.09
C THR A 201 -12.03 -2.38 -14.40
N PRO A 202 -13.20 -2.23 -15.04
CA PRO A 202 -14.38 -1.72 -14.37
C PRO A 202 -14.93 -2.75 -13.38
N GLY A 203 -15.51 -2.27 -12.29
CA GLY A 203 -16.16 -3.10 -11.27
C GLY A 203 -15.17 -3.78 -10.31
N VAL A 204 -15.74 -4.45 -9.32
CA VAL A 204 -14.96 -5.12 -8.25
C VAL A 204 -14.59 -6.52 -8.72
N GLN A 205 -13.31 -6.74 -8.97
CA GLN A 205 -12.77 -8.04 -9.33
C GLN A 205 -11.40 -8.24 -8.68
N PRO A 206 -11.04 -9.47 -8.30
CA PRO A 206 -9.69 -9.75 -7.80
C PRO A 206 -8.64 -9.48 -8.89
N PRO A 207 -7.39 -9.18 -8.52
CA PRO A 207 -6.34 -9.01 -9.50
C PRO A 207 -6.01 -10.34 -10.20
N VAL A 208 -5.67 -10.25 -11.49
CA VAL A 208 -5.27 -11.40 -12.31
C VAL A 208 -3.93 -11.12 -12.97
N LEU A 209 -3.00 -12.06 -12.83
CA LEU A 209 -1.77 -12.10 -13.62
C LEU A 209 -1.94 -13.15 -14.72
N LEU A 210 -1.75 -12.73 -15.97
CA LEU A 210 -1.59 -13.61 -17.13
C LEU A 210 -0.10 -13.74 -17.44
N ALA A 211 0.39 -14.96 -17.46
CA ALA A 211 1.75 -15.34 -17.83
C ALA A 211 1.67 -16.56 -18.77
N ASP A 212 2.24 -17.70 -18.42
CA ASP A 212 2.03 -18.99 -19.09
C ASP A 212 0.58 -19.50 -18.96
N ARG A 213 -0.10 -19.04 -17.93
CA ARG A 213 -1.52 -19.25 -17.62
C ARG A 213 -2.07 -18.07 -16.80
N ALA A 214 -3.38 -18.10 -16.50
CA ALA A 214 -3.99 -17.13 -15.60
C ALA A 214 -3.77 -17.53 -14.13
N TYR A 215 -3.30 -16.56 -13.33
CA TYR A 215 -3.17 -16.64 -11.89
C TYR A 215 -4.15 -15.65 -11.28
N LEU A 216 -5.17 -16.16 -10.61
CA LEU A 216 -6.09 -15.32 -9.82
C LEU A 216 -5.39 -14.98 -8.51
N LEU A 217 -5.10 -13.69 -8.30
CA LEU A 217 -4.47 -13.22 -7.07
C LEU A 217 -5.60 -12.90 -6.08
N ASP A 218 -5.92 -13.87 -5.23
CA ASP A 218 -6.99 -13.70 -4.24
C ASP A 218 -6.60 -12.61 -3.22
N ASP A 219 -7.48 -11.64 -3.04
CA ASP A 219 -7.34 -10.58 -2.04
C ASP A 219 -7.98 -10.94 -0.69
N GLN A 220 -8.66 -12.10 -0.60
CA GLN A 220 -9.15 -12.62 0.67
C GLN A 220 -7.97 -12.91 1.60
N GLY A 221 -8.08 -12.46 2.84
CA GLY A 221 -6.99 -12.62 3.81
C GLY A 221 -5.80 -11.67 3.62
N CYS A 222 -5.86 -10.70 2.71
CA CYS A 222 -4.77 -9.75 2.49
C CYS A 222 -4.50 -8.86 3.72
N TYR A 223 -5.52 -8.48 4.49
CA TYR A 223 -5.33 -7.71 5.73
C TYR A 223 -4.66 -8.51 6.84
N PRO A 224 -5.06 -9.76 7.16
CA PRO A 224 -4.28 -10.62 8.04
C PRO A 224 -2.84 -10.83 7.59
N ALA A 225 -2.60 -11.01 6.29
CA ALA A 225 -1.25 -11.14 5.75
C ALA A 225 -0.43 -9.85 5.92
N GLY A 226 -1.01 -8.69 5.59
CA GLY A 226 -0.38 -7.37 5.79
C GLY A 226 -0.09 -7.09 7.26
N MET A 227 -1.02 -7.40 8.16
CA MET A 227 -0.81 -7.24 9.59
C MET A 227 0.29 -8.17 10.12
N LYS A 228 0.28 -9.43 9.72
CA LYS A 228 1.34 -10.39 10.07
C LYS A 228 2.71 -9.91 9.60
N HIS A 229 2.79 -9.41 8.35
CA HIS A 229 4.01 -8.81 7.83
C HIS A 229 4.45 -7.61 8.69
N PHE A 230 3.55 -6.66 8.99
CA PHE A 230 3.88 -5.50 9.81
C PHE A 230 4.40 -5.90 11.19
N LEU A 231 3.77 -6.85 11.86
CA LEU A 231 4.22 -7.34 13.16
C LEU A 231 5.61 -7.99 13.09
N SER A 232 5.93 -8.72 12.01
CA SER A 232 7.27 -9.31 11.82
C SER A 232 8.32 -8.23 11.53
N VAL A 233 7.95 -7.17 10.82
CA VAL A 233 8.82 -6.00 10.57
C VAL A 233 9.12 -5.24 11.87
N ILE A 234 8.12 -5.02 12.73
CA ILE A 234 8.33 -4.40 14.06
C ILE A 234 9.31 -5.24 14.90
N LYS A 235 9.18 -6.56 14.87
CA LYS A 235 10.07 -7.49 15.59
C LYS A 235 11.45 -7.65 14.94
N LYS A 236 11.67 -7.00 13.79
CA LYS A 236 12.90 -7.11 12.97
C LYS A 236 13.18 -8.54 12.46
N GLU A 237 12.15 -9.37 12.35
CA GLU A 237 12.21 -10.71 11.75
C GLU A 237 12.20 -10.64 10.21
N THR A 238 11.60 -9.58 9.65
CA THR A 238 11.50 -9.33 8.22
C THR A 238 11.86 -7.86 7.96
N PRO A 239 12.57 -7.53 6.86
CA PRO A 239 12.82 -6.14 6.50
C PRO A 239 11.52 -5.44 6.07
N GLY A 240 11.47 -4.12 6.27
CA GLY A 240 10.42 -3.27 5.67
C GLY A 240 10.57 -3.21 4.16
N CYS A 241 9.51 -2.81 3.46
CA CYS A 241 9.49 -2.78 1.99
C CYS A 241 9.51 -1.35 1.40
N ALA A 242 9.95 -0.34 2.17
CA ALA A 242 9.93 1.07 1.74
C ALA A 242 10.66 1.28 0.39
N GLU A 243 11.81 0.64 0.16
CA GLU A 243 12.54 0.74 -1.12
C GLU A 243 11.76 0.22 -2.32
N ARG A 244 11.06 -0.89 -2.16
CA ARG A 244 10.15 -1.42 -3.20
C ARG A 244 9.02 -0.42 -3.48
N LEU A 245 8.47 0.20 -2.43
CA LEU A 245 7.38 1.16 -2.53
C LEU A 245 7.80 2.46 -3.21
N VAL A 246 9.06 2.89 -3.07
CA VAL A 246 9.62 3.99 -3.89
C VAL A 246 9.52 3.65 -5.39
N SER A 247 9.84 2.42 -5.78
CA SER A 247 9.73 1.97 -7.17
C SER A 247 8.26 1.92 -7.64
N SER A 248 7.33 1.55 -6.75
CA SER A 248 5.89 1.57 -7.05
C SER A 248 5.39 3.00 -7.29
N VAL A 249 5.78 3.95 -6.45
CA VAL A 249 5.41 5.36 -6.63
C VAL A 249 6.02 5.93 -7.91
N LYS A 250 7.27 5.58 -8.23
CA LYS A 250 7.91 5.95 -9.51
C LYS A 250 7.12 5.43 -10.72
N LEU A 251 6.65 4.18 -10.67
CA LEU A 251 5.82 3.60 -11.72
C LEU A 251 4.48 4.35 -11.82
N MET A 252 3.86 4.67 -10.68
CA MET A 252 2.63 5.44 -10.61
C MET A 252 2.77 6.82 -11.28
N GLU A 253 3.82 7.58 -10.94
CA GLU A 253 4.07 8.90 -11.55
C GLU A 253 4.28 8.79 -13.06
N ALA A 254 5.04 7.79 -13.52
CA ALA A 254 5.26 7.57 -14.94
C ALA A 254 3.96 7.29 -15.70
N ILE A 255 3.07 6.47 -15.12
CA ILE A 255 1.73 6.22 -15.68
C ILE A 255 0.93 7.52 -15.74
N ILE A 256 0.84 8.27 -14.65
CA ILE A 256 0.05 9.50 -14.58
C ILE A 256 0.58 10.56 -15.55
N ALA A 257 1.90 10.66 -15.71
CA ALA A 257 2.50 11.56 -16.70
C ALA A 257 2.05 11.22 -18.13
N GLY A 258 1.98 9.92 -18.48
CA GLY A 258 1.49 9.46 -19.78
C GLY A 258 -0.02 9.67 -20.00
N LEU A 259 -0.81 9.83 -18.92
CA LEU A 259 -2.26 10.08 -19.05
C LEU A 259 -2.61 11.56 -19.31
N ARG A 260 -1.65 12.48 -19.16
CA ARG A 260 -1.86 13.94 -19.27
C ARG A 260 -1.50 14.51 -20.65
N VAL A 261 -1.14 13.65 -21.58
CA VAL A 261 -0.74 14.05 -22.95
C VAL A 261 -1.95 14.08 -23.89
#